data_9499a65baf6d0c453e14c4b91e9b6e8c
#
_entry.id   9499a65baf6d0c453e14c4b91e9b6e8c
#
_cell.length_a   1.000
_cell.length_b   1.000
_cell.length_c   1.000
_cell.angle_alpha   90.00
_cell.angle_beta   90.00
_cell.angle_gamma   90.00
#
_symmetry.space_group_name_H-M   'P 1'
#
loop_
_entity.id
_entity.type
_entity.pdbx_description
1 polymer ?
#
loop_
_entity_poly.entity_id
_entity_poly.type
_entity_poly.pdbx_seq_one_letter_code
_entity_poly.pdbx_strand_id
1 'polypeptide(L)'
;EGPTVGVLLYRAHRQSADVHWCDVLLKTLRAHGLVPKALWVSSLRDPAVQRAVKDLYRQQAVELVITSTSFASVQFSEAGLGAPLWDDLDRPVLQMLSSGRSRERWQDSFQGLDPVDLSLQVVLPELDGRITTRIGAFREVDHADERLCTAVKRLEPDGAGLNWIAEHARAWVDLRSTQAEQRSVALVLANYPLRNGRLANGVGLDTPASCLNILRWLRDDGFNLGEQPLPKDPDLLIQQILNGRTNDPESQI
;
A
#
# COMPACT_ATOMS: atom_id res chain seq x y z
N GLU A 1 2.27 24.31 -5.42
CA GLU A 1 1.25 23.47 -6.09
C GLU A 1 1.82 22.09 -6.30
N GLY A 2 1.07 21.06 -5.94
CA GLY A 2 1.49 19.65 -6.05
C GLY A 2 0.28 18.73 -6.18
N PRO A 3 0.50 17.43 -6.41
CA PRO A 3 -0.56 16.46 -6.53
C PRO A 3 -1.39 16.37 -5.23
N THR A 4 -2.71 16.24 -5.40
CA THR A 4 -3.64 16.20 -4.27
C THR A 4 -3.80 14.78 -3.74
N VAL A 5 -3.64 14.61 -2.43
CA VAL A 5 -3.77 13.33 -1.73
C VAL A 5 -4.90 13.41 -0.71
N GLY A 6 -5.87 12.51 -0.80
CA GLY A 6 -6.91 12.36 0.19
C GLY A 6 -6.36 11.70 1.46
N VAL A 7 -6.78 12.17 2.63
CA VAL A 7 -6.40 11.56 3.92
C VAL A 7 -7.67 11.29 4.71
N LEU A 8 -7.99 10.00 4.94
CA LEU A 8 -9.17 9.59 5.69
C LEU A 8 -8.80 9.19 7.10
N LEU A 9 -9.43 9.86 8.06
CA LEU A 9 -9.16 9.74 9.47
C LEU A 9 -10.45 9.47 10.25
N TYR A 10 -10.38 8.67 11.32
CA TYR A 10 -11.53 8.51 12.19
C TYR A 10 -11.84 9.77 12.99
N ARG A 11 -13.10 10.19 12.96
CA ARG A 11 -13.63 11.29 13.77
C ARG A 11 -13.40 11.09 15.27
N ALA A 12 -13.34 9.85 15.75
CA ALA A 12 -13.07 9.53 17.15
C ALA A 12 -11.75 10.12 17.64
N HIS A 13 -10.69 10.14 16.83
CA HIS A 13 -9.42 10.77 17.20
C HIS A 13 -9.56 12.27 17.46
N ARG A 14 -10.35 12.96 16.63
CA ARG A 14 -10.64 14.39 16.86
C ARG A 14 -11.47 14.62 18.13
N GLN A 15 -12.44 13.74 18.39
CA GLN A 15 -13.29 13.83 19.57
C GLN A 15 -12.53 13.60 20.88
N SER A 16 -11.51 12.73 20.86
CA SER A 16 -10.62 12.46 22.00
C SER A 16 -9.39 13.37 22.05
N ALA A 17 -9.28 14.35 21.15
CA ALA A 17 -8.10 15.21 20.99
C ALA A 17 -6.77 14.45 20.78
N ASP A 18 -6.85 13.21 20.24
CA ASP A 18 -5.69 12.36 19.89
C ASP A 18 -5.31 12.58 18.41
N VAL A 19 -4.86 13.82 18.09
CA VAL A 19 -4.68 14.29 16.70
C VAL A 19 -3.25 14.68 16.35
N HIS A 20 -2.32 14.65 17.30
CA HIS A 20 -0.93 15.07 17.06
C HIS A 20 -0.28 14.33 15.88
N TRP A 21 -0.43 13.01 15.82
CA TRP A 21 0.07 12.19 14.75
C TRP A 21 -0.52 12.54 13.36
N CYS A 22 -1.78 13.00 13.33
CA CYS A 22 -2.43 13.47 12.10
C CYS A 22 -1.76 14.75 11.59
N ASP A 23 -1.47 15.69 12.48
CA ASP A 23 -0.81 16.94 12.12
C ASP A 23 0.59 16.69 11.58
N VAL A 24 1.33 15.75 12.21
CA VAL A 24 2.66 15.33 11.72
C VAL A 24 2.55 14.67 10.35
N LEU A 25 1.60 13.74 10.14
CA LEU A 25 1.35 13.13 8.83
C LEU A 25 1.10 14.21 7.75
N LEU A 26 0.18 15.15 8.01
CA LEU A 26 -0.15 16.19 7.04
C LEU A 26 1.04 17.12 6.74
N LYS A 27 1.86 17.42 7.73
CA LYS A 27 3.10 18.19 7.54
C LYS A 27 4.12 17.41 6.71
N THR A 28 4.29 16.12 6.99
CA THR A 28 5.22 15.24 6.26
C THR A 28 4.81 15.11 4.79
N LEU A 29 3.53 14.93 4.51
CA LEU A 29 3.02 14.89 3.13
C LEU A 29 3.35 16.19 2.37
N ARG A 30 3.13 17.36 3.00
CA ARG A 30 3.48 18.64 2.39
C ARG A 30 4.98 18.80 2.13
N ALA A 31 5.82 18.30 3.04
CA ALA A 31 7.28 18.33 2.87
C ALA A 31 7.73 17.50 1.64
N HIS A 32 6.94 16.48 1.25
CA HIS A 32 7.17 15.69 0.04
C HIS A 32 6.45 16.24 -1.21
N GLY A 33 6.01 17.49 -1.18
CA GLY A 33 5.37 18.17 -2.31
C GLY A 33 3.96 17.69 -2.63
N LEU A 34 3.29 17.05 -1.66
CA LEU A 34 1.89 16.61 -1.77
C LEU A 34 0.94 17.61 -1.13
N VAL A 35 -0.29 17.71 -1.65
CA VAL A 35 -1.35 18.57 -1.10
C VAL A 35 -2.39 17.71 -0.39
N PRO A 36 -2.28 17.49 0.94
CA PRO A 36 -3.21 16.63 1.65
C PRO A 36 -4.58 17.29 1.84
N LYS A 37 -5.64 16.53 1.57
CA LYS A 37 -7.05 16.87 1.82
C LYS A 37 -7.62 15.90 2.85
N ALA A 38 -7.58 16.29 4.12
CA ALA A 38 -8.00 15.45 5.24
C ALA A 38 -9.52 15.52 5.46
N LEU A 39 -10.13 14.34 5.63
CA LEU A 39 -11.53 14.17 6.00
C LEU A 39 -11.64 13.32 7.26
N TRP A 40 -12.45 13.77 8.20
CA TRP A 40 -12.81 13.05 9.41
C TRP A 40 -14.11 12.30 9.17
N VAL A 41 -14.07 10.97 9.17
CA VAL A 41 -15.23 10.11 8.92
C VAL A 41 -15.64 9.35 10.17
N SER A 42 -16.93 9.08 10.30
CA SER A 42 -17.48 8.24 11.37
C SER A 42 -17.30 6.75 11.07
N SER A 43 -17.63 6.34 9.86
CA SER A 43 -17.50 4.96 9.38
C SER A 43 -17.54 4.94 7.86
N LEU A 44 -16.66 4.18 7.24
CA LEU A 44 -16.70 3.91 5.79
C LEU A 44 -17.71 2.80 5.42
N ARG A 45 -18.40 2.22 6.38
CA ARG A 45 -19.50 1.27 6.12
C ARG A 45 -20.84 1.97 5.84
N ASP A 46 -20.95 3.26 6.16
CA ASP A 46 -22.12 4.07 5.89
C ASP A 46 -22.13 4.54 4.43
N PRO A 47 -23.15 4.15 3.63
CA PRO A 47 -23.22 4.55 2.22
C PRO A 47 -23.30 6.06 1.99
N ALA A 48 -23.88 6.82 2.96
CA ALA A 48 -23.94 8.28 2.85
C ALA A 48 -22.54 8.90 3.04
N VAL A 49 -21.74 8.36 3.98
CA VAL A 49 -20.35 8.77 4.17
C VAL A 49 -19.50 8.41 2.94
N GLN A 50 -19.67 7.21 2.37
CA GLN A 50 -18.96 6.82 1.15
C GLN A 50 -19.27 7.76 -0.01
N ARG A 51 -20.53 8.12 -0.25
CA ARG A 51 -20.91 9.09 -1.29
C ARG A 51 -20.25 10.45 -1.06
N ALA A 52 -20.31 10.97 0.16
CA ALA A 52 -19.73 12.26 0.50
C ALA A 52 -18.21 12.28 0.30
N VAL A 53 -17.49 11.23 0.71
CA VAL A 53 -16.04 11.08 0.48
C VAL A 53 -15.73 11.05 -1.01
N LYS A 54 -16.46 10.23 -1.77
CA LYS A 54 -16.30 10.12 -3.22
C LYS A 54 -16.48 11.46 -3.91
N ASP A 55 -17.56 12.15 -3.63
CA ASP A 55 -17.90 13.42 -4.29
C ASP A 55 -16.86 14.51 -3.98
N LEU A 56 -16.46 14.63 -2.70
CA LEU A 56 -15.43 15.57 -2.28
C LEU A 56 -14.06 15.27 -2.91
N TYR A 57 -13.66 14.01 -2.95
CA TYR A 57 -12.36 13.64 -3.51
C TYR A 57 -12.32 13.78 -5.03
N ARG A 58 -13.42 13.52 -5.72
CA ARG A 58 -13.54 13.82 -7.15
C ARG A 58 -13.47 15.33 -7.42
N GLN A 59 -14.20 16.14 -6.65
CA GLN A 59 -14.17 17.60 -6.77
C GLN A 59 -12.77 18.18 -6.52
N GLN A 60 -12.01 17.59 -5.60
CA GLN A 60 -10.65 18.02 -5.27
C GLN A 60 -9.58 17.39 -6.17
N ALA A 61 -9.96 16.64 -7.19
CA ALA A 61 -9.07 15.91 -8.10
C ALA A 61 -8.00 15.08 -7.34
N VAL A 62 -8.45 14.32 -6.31
CA VAL A 62 -7.55 13.47 -5.52
C VAL A 62 -6.96 12.37 -6.39
N GLU A 63 -5.65 12.21 -6.35
CA GLU A 63 -4.89 11.25 -7.15
C GLU A 63 -4.55 9.95 -6.41
N LEU A 64 -4.53 10.02 -5.08
CA LEU A 64 -4.23 8.91 -4.18
C LEU A 64 -4.93 9.14 -2.85
N VAL A 65 -5.32 8.05 -2.16
CA VAL A 65 -5.91 8.14 -0.82
C VAL A 65 -4.99 7.44 0.19
N ILE A 66 -4.75 8.09 1.33
CA ILE A 66 -4.16 7.47 2.52
C ILE A 66 -5.26 7.35 3.55
N THR A 67 -5.43 6.19 4.14
CA THR A 67 -6.42 5.97 5.20
C THR A 67 -5.79 5.31 6.42
N SER A 68 -6.16 5.79 7.61
CA SER A 68 -5.87 5.14 8.89
C SER A 68 -7.09 4.43 9.46
N THR A 69 -8.21 4.38 8.70
CA THR A 69 -9.43 3.72 9.17
C THR A 69 -9.27 2.21 9.14
N SER A 70 -9.58 1.56 10.25
CA SER A 70 -9.68 0.10 10.37
C SER A 70 -10.96 -0.41 9.70
N PHE A 71 -11.11 -1.70 9.62
CA PHE A 71 -12.22 -2.42 8.99
C PHE A 71 -12.32 -2.22 7.47
N ALA A 72 -13.01 -3.16 6.83
CA ALA A 72 -13.36 -3.06 5.44
C ALA A 72 -14.55 -2.10 5.22
N SER A 73 -14.56 -1.43 4.08
CA SER A 73 -15.68 -0.64 3.58
C SER A 73 -16.58 -1.44 2.64
N VAL A 74 -16.21 -2.68 2.32
CA VAL A 74 -16.94 -3.57 1.42
C VAL A 74 -18.40 -3.73 1.82
N GLN A 75 -19.24 -3.90 0.81
CA GLN A 75 -20.66 -4.18 0.94
C GLN A 75 -20.98 -5.52 0.28
N PHE A 76 -21.90 -6.26 0.91
CA PHE A 76 -22.44 -7.47 0.32
C PHE A 76 -23.66 -7.10 -0.54
N SER A 77 -23.68 -7.57 -1.77
CA SER A 77 -24.81 -7.43 -2.69
C SER A 77 -25.14 -8.80 -3.32
N GLU A 78 -26.23 -8.87 -4.09
CA GLU A 78 -26.56 -10.07 -4.88
C GLU A 78 -25.45 -10.43 -5.89
N ALA A 79 -24.67 -9.44 -6.34
CA ALA A 79 -23.52 -9.66 -7.23
C ALA A 79 -22.24 -10.12 -6.48
N GLY A 80 -22.28 -10.21 -5.15
CA GLY A 80 -21.17 -10.61 -4.30
C GLY A 80 -20.63 -9.46 -3.44
N LEU A 81 -19.38 -9.62 -3.01
CA LEU A 81 -18.64 -8.65 -2.23
C LEU A 81 -18.06 -7.58 -3.17
N GLY A 82 -18.28 -6.30 -2.87
CA GLY A 82 -17.73 -5.16 -3.63
C GLY A 82 -17.27 -4.02 -2.73
N ALA A 83 -16.36 -3.22 -3.24
CA ALA A 83 -15.82 -2.03 -2.58
C ALA A 83 -16.18 -0.75 -3.35
N PRO A 84 -17.49 -0.40 -3.47
CA PRO A 84 -17.97 0.62 -4.42
C PRO A 84 -17.34 2.00 -4.24
N LEU A 85 -16.88 2.35 -3.04
CA LEU A 85 -16.17 3.60 -2.80
C LEU A 85 -14.85 3.63 -3.59
N TRP A 86 -14.05 2.57 -3.49
CA TRP A 86 -12.71 2.51 -4.08
C TRP A 86 -12.77 2.24 -5.58
N ASP A 87 -13.67 1.35 -6.01
CA ASP A 87 -13.93 1.06 -7.42
C ASP A 87 -14.37 2.33 -8.17
N ASP A 88 -15.28 3.09 -7.57
CA ASP A 88 -15.77 4.35 -8.13
C ASP A 88 -14.74 5.47 -8.15
N LEU A 89 -13.84 5.54 -7.16
CA LEU A 89 -12.76 6.54 -7.12
C LEU A 89 -11.65 6.22 -8.12
N ASP A 90 -11.38 4.94 -8.37
CA ASP A 90 -10.32 4.47 -9.25
C ASP A 90 -8.97 5.12 -8.93
N ARG A 91 -8.58 5.06 -7.66
CA ARG A 91 -7.33 5.63 -7.14
C ARG A 91 -6.64 4.64 -6.21
N PRO A 92 -5.29 4.61 -6.17
CA PRO A 92 -4.57 3.84 -5.17
C PRO A 92 -4.98 4.25 -3.76
N VAL A 93 -5.16 3.25 -2.89
CA VAL A 93 -5.54 3.48 -1.48
C VAL A 93 -4.47 2.86 -0.59
N LEU A 94 -3.73 3.69 0.11
CA LEU A 94 -2.68 3.29 1.04
C LEU A 94 -3.25 3.18 2.45
N GLN A 95 -3.10 2.02 3.08
CA GLN A 95 -3.49 1.78 4.47
C GLN A 95 -2.33 2.09 5.40
N MET A 96 -2.39 3.21 6.11
CA MET A 96 -1.47 3.52 7.20
C MET A 96 -1.84 2.70 8.43
N LEU A 97 -0.87 2.07 9.06
CA LEU A 97 -1.06 1.30 10.28
C LEU A 97 -0.80 2.15 11.53
N SER A 98 -1.46 1.79 12.62
CA SER A 98 -1.10 2.22 13.96
C SER A 98 -0.93 1.00 14.87
N SER A 99 0.04 1.04 15.79
CA SER A 99 0.25 -0.05 16.75
C SER A 99 -0.45 0.25 18.06
N GLY A 100 -1.22 -0.70 18.58
CA GLY A 100 -1.76 -0.68 19.94
C GLY A 100 -0.70 -0.83 21.02
N ARG A 101 0.53 -1.21 20.64
CA ARG A 101 1.71 -1.35 21.50
C ARG A 101 2.58 -0.09 21.45
N SER A 102 3.40 0.12 22.49
CA SER A 102 4.45 1.14 22.47
C SER A 102 5.55 0.78 21.45
N ARG A 103 6.31 1.78 21.02
CA ARG A 103 7.47 1.60 20.13
C ARG A 103 8.50 0.66 20.74
N GLU A 104 8.80 0.78 22.02
CA GLU A 104 9.74 -0.09 22.72
C GLU A 104 9.31 -1.56 22.61
N ARG A 105 8.07 -1.88 22.98
CA ARG A 105 7.54 -3.23 22.85
C ARG A 105 7.51 -3.78 21.42
N TRP A 106 7.33 -2.89 20.47
CA TRP A 106 7.42 -3.27 19.04
C TRP A 106 8.84 -3.66 18.64
N GLN A 107 9.84 -2.89 19.07
CA GLN A 107 11.24 -3.13 18.74
C GLN A 107 11.80 -4.39 19.42
N ASP A 108 11.38 -4.65 20.64
CA ASP A 108 11.84 -5.79 21.45
C ASP A 108 11.15 -7.12 21.09
N SER A 109 10.22 -7.12 20.13
CA SER A 109 9.41 -8.30 19.80
C SER A 109 9.42 -8.60 18.31
N PHE A 110 9.69 -9.86 17.96
CA PHE A 110 9.52 -10.37 16.59
C PHE A 110 8.05 -10.64 16.21
N GLN A 111 7.10 -10.45 17.11
CA GLN A 111 5.70 -10.76 16.87
C GLN A 111 5.02 -9.84 15.84
N GLY A 112 5.53 -8.61 15.64
CA GLY A 112 4.89 -7.61 14.77
C GLY A 112 3.61 -7.03 15.40
N LEU A 113 2.59 -6.79 14.58
CA LEU A 113 1.27 -6.33 15.05
C LEU A 113 0.63 -7.39 15.95
N ASP A 114 -0.13 -6.94 16.95
CA ASP A 114 -0.94 -7.89 17.70
C ASP A 114 -2.11 -8.42 16.84
N PRO A 115 -2.73 -9.55 17.23
CA PRO A 115 -3.77 -10.18 16.42
C PRO A 115 -4.98 -9.27 16.11
N VAL A 116 -5.31 -8.33 17.00
CA VAL A 116 -6.42 -7.39 16.81
C VAL A 116 -6.04 -6.35 15.77
N ASP A 117 -4.89 -5.71 15.94
CA ASP A 117 -4.36 -4.74 14.97
C ASP A 117 -4.18 -5.37 13.58
N LEU A 118 -3.63 -6.58 13.53
CA LEU A 118 -3.47 -7.33 12.27
C LEU A 118 -4.82 -7.56 11.57
N SER A 119 -5.81 -8.05 12.31
CA SER A 119 -7.13 -8.33 11.75
C SER A 119 -7.83 -7.07 11.26
N LEU A 120 -7.82 -6.00 12.07
CA LEU A 120 -8.60 -4.79 11.81
C LEU A 120 -7.93 -3.84 10.81
N GLN A 121 -6.59 -3.80 10.76
CA GLN A 121 -5.83 -2.80 9.98
C GLN A 121 -5.13 -3.39 8.75
N VAL A 122 -5.02 -4.72 8.64
CA VAL A 122 -4.43 -5.40 7.49
C VAL A 122 -5.46 -6.30 6.82
N VAL A 123 -5.89 -7.39 7.49
CA VAL A 123 -6.72 -8.42 6.86
C VAL A 123 -8.05 -7.86 6.32
N LEU A 124 -8.79 -7.12 7.15
CA LEU A 124 -10.06 -6.53 6.70
C LEU A 124 -9.89 -5.45 5.62
N PRO A 125 -8.92 -4.50 5.74
CA PRO A 125 -8.65 -3.55 4.66
C PRO A 125 -8.21 -4.17 3.33
N GLU A 126 -7.55 -5.32 3.34
CA GLU A 126 -7.20 -6.04 2.10
C GLU A 126 -8.43 -6.48 1.29
N LEU A 127 -9.57 -6.74 1.94
CA LEU A 127 -10.84 -7.01 1.25
C LEU A 127 -11.31 -5.83 0.37
N ASP A 128 -10.90 -4.62 0.73
CA ASP A 128 -11.14 -3.40 -0.05
C ASP A 128 -10.08 -3.17 -1.16
N GLY A 129 -9.08 -4.01 -1.29
CA GLY A 129 -7.93 -3.78 -2.17
C GLY A 129 -7.00 -2.66 -1.70
N ARG A 130 -7.00 -2.31 -0.40
CA ARG A 130 -6.08 -1.32 0.15
C ARG A 130 -4.66 -1.87 0.24
N ILE A 131 -3.70 -1.03 -0.09
CA ILE A 131 -2.28 -1.38 -0.06
C ILE A 131 -1.74 -1.11 1.33
N THR A 132 -1.40 -2.16 2.07
CA THR A 132 -0.81 -2.05 3.40
C THR A 132 0.55 -1.35 3.35
N THR A 133 0.77 -0.38 4.25
CA THR A 133 2.01 0.37 4.35
C THR A 133 2.72 0.12 5.69
N ARG A 134 3.32 1.14 6.28
CA ARG A 134 4.04 1.06 7.56
C ARG A 134 3.20 1.59 8.72
N ILE A 135 3.69 1.31 9.95
CA ILE A 135 3.18 1.94 11.16
C ILE A 135 3.57 3.41 11.13
N GLY A 136 2.57 4.29 11.20
CA GLY A 136 2.76 5.73 11.27
C GLY A 136 2.63 6.29 12.68
N ALA A 137 2.09 5.50 13.64
CA ALA A 137 1.96 5.92 15.03
C ALA A 137 1.94 4.73 15.98
N PHE A 138 2.46 4.92 17.19
CA PHE A 138 2.48 3.96 18.28
C PHE A 138 1.66 4.48 19.47
N ARG A 139 1.01 3.55 20.22
CA ARG A 139 0.24 3.92 21.40
C ARG A 139 1.15 4.03 22.62
N GLU A 140 1.44 5.25 23.03
CA GLU A 140 2.31 5.56 24.16
C GLU A 140 1.49 6.05 25.38
N VAL A 141 2.09 5.94 26.56
CA VAL A 141 1.53 6.53 27.77
C VAL A 141 1.83 8.04 27.74
N ASP A 142 0.78 8.85 27.70
CA ASP A 142 0.87 10.31 27.79
C ASP A 142 1.06 10.76 29.24
N HIS A 143 0.15 10.35 30.12
CA HIS A 143 0.24 10.62 31.56
C HIS A 143 -0.58 9.63 32.38
N ALA A 144 -0.31 9.57 33.67
CA ALA A 144 -1.16 8.88 34.64
C ALA A 144 -2.27 9.81 35.12
N ASP A 145 -3.51 9.35 35.07
CA ASP A 145 -4.64 10.06 35.67
C ASP A 145 -4.96 9.44 37.04
N GLU A 146 -4.59 10.15 38.09
CA GLU A 146 -4.77 9.68 39.47
C GLU A 146 -6.24 9.55 39.86
N ARG A 147 -7.15 10.38 39.27
CA ARG A 147 -8.58 10.35 39.57
C ARG A 147 -9.24 9.11 38.96
N LEU A 148 -8.81 8.75 37.78
CA LEU A 148 -9.32 7.58 37.07
C LEU A 148 -8.52 6.32 37.37
N CYS A 149 -7.46 6.40 38.16
CA CYS A 149 -6.54 5.31 38.49
C CYS A 149 -6.07 4.54 37.22
N THR A 150 -5.80 5.28 36.14
CA THR A 150 -5.42 4.70 34.87
C THR A 150 -4.36 5.55 34.15
N ALA A 151 -3.66 4.95 33.20
CA ALA A 151 -2.77 5.64 32.30
C ALA A 151 -3.53 6.08 31.05
N VAL A 152 -3.52 7.37 30.75
CA VAL A 152 -4.01 7.92 29.50
C VAL A 152 -2.99 7.60 28.41
N LYS A 153 -3.44 7.00 27.32
CA LYS A 153 -2.59 6.65 26.18
C LYS A 153 -3.00 7.44 24.96
N ARG A 154 -2.02 7.89 24.18
CA ARG A 154 -2.19 8.60 22.92
C ARG A 154 -1.39 7.94 21.81
N LEU A 155 -1.74 8.23 20.57
CA LEU A 155 -0.96 7.84 19.41
C LEU A 155 0.16 8.87 19.20
N GLU A 156 1.39 8.42 19.40
CA GLU A 156 2.59 9.20 19.11
C GLU A 156 3.08 8.89 17.70
N PRO A 157 3.39 9.92 16.88
CA PRO A 157 3.82 9.74 15.51
C PRO A 157 5.16 9.01 15.41
N ASP A 158 5.25 8.09 14.45
CA ASP A 158 6.53 7.52 14.03
C ASP A 158 7.10 8.28 12.83
N GLY A 159 8.08 9.15 13.07
CA GLY A 159 8.66 9.98 12.03
C GLY A 159 9.22 9.18 10.85
N ALA A 160 9.87 8.05 11.12
CA ALA A 160 10.42 7.19 10.08
C ALA A 160 9.30 6.51 9.25
N GLY A 161 8.27 6.00 9.91
CA GLY A 161 7.12 5.40 9.24
C GLY A 161 6.33 6.41 8.43
N LEU A 162 6.06 7.59 8.99
CA LEU A 162 5.34 8.66 8.28
C LEU A 162 6.12 9.19 7.08
N ASN A 163 7.43 9.34 7.20
CA ASN A 163 8.29 9.74 6.09
C ASN A 163 8.24 8.70 4.95
N TRP A 164 8.38 7.43 5.28
CA TRP A 164 8.27 6.35 4.30
C TRP A 164 6.89 6.33 3.61
N ILE A 165 5.80 6.53 4.37
CA ILE A 165 4.44 6.58 3.81
C ILE A 165 4.31 7.75 2.82
N ALA A 166 4.87 8.91 3.16
CA ALA A 166 4.84 10.08 2.30
C ALA A 166 5.66 9.89 1.01
N GLU A 167 6.86 9.30 1.11
CA GLU A 167 7.70 8.93 -0.04
C GLU A 167 6.98 7.91 -0.93
N HIS A 168 6.36 6.90 -0.32
CA HIS A 168 5.61 5.88 -1.06
C HIS A 168 4.39 6.47 -1.76
N ALA A 169 3.64 7.36 -1.10
CA ALA A 169 2.54 8.09 -1.71
C ALA A 169 3.00 8.95 -2.89
N ARG A 170 4.14 9.64 -2.75
CA ARG A 170 4.75 10.42 -3.83
C ARG A 170 5.12 9.53 -5.01
N ALA A 171 5.75 8.39 -4.77
CA ALA A 171 6.14 7.44 -5.81
C ALA A 171 4.94 6.89 -6.59
N TRP A 172 3.81 6.61 -5.93
CA TRP A 172 2.58 6.18 -6.58
C TRP A 172 1.99 7.25 -7.50
N VAL A 173 1.99 8.50 -7.06
CA VAL A 173 1.50 9.63 -7.87
C VAL A 173 2.42 9.86 -9.07
N ASP A 174 3.74 9.84 -8.85
CA ASP A 174 4.73 9.99 -9.93
C ASP A 174 4.61 8.86 -10.94
N LEU A 175 4.47 7.60 -10.50
CA LEU A 175 4.29 6.45 -11.39
C LEU A 175 3.06 6.63 -12.29
N ARG A 176 1.96 7.16 -11.75
CA ARG A 176 0.74 7.40 -12.49
C ARG A 176 0.92 8.43 -13.60
N SER A 177 1.69 9.48 -13.35
CA SER A 177 1.97 10.55 -14.31
C SER A 177 3.10 10.22 -15.30
N THR A 178 3.91 9.17 -15.02
CA THR A 178 5.02 8.74 -15.87
C THR A 178 4.49 8.04 -17.13
N GLN A 179 4.99 8.42 -18.29
CA GLN A 179 4.65 7.78 -19.57
C GLN A 179 5.14 6.33 -19.60
N ALA A 180 4.45 5.46 -20.34
CA ALA A 180 4.76 4.02 -20.39
C ALA A 180 6.22 3.75 -20.78
N GLU A 181 6.77 4.49 -21.75
CA GLU A 181 8.15 4.35 -22.22
C GLU A 181 9.20 4.63 -21.13
N GLN A 182 8.84 5.43 -20.12
CA GLN A 182 9.72 5.83 -19.01
C GLN A 182 9.55 4.96 -17.77
N ARG A 183 8.53 4.08 -17.75
CA ARG A 183 8.29 3.17 -16.62
C ARG A 183 9.23 1.99 -16.66
N SER A 184 9.75 1.61 -15.50
CA SER A 184 10.52 0.39 -15.30
C SER A 184 9.68 -0.66 -14.60
N VAL A 185 9.63 -1.88 -15.14
CA VAL A 185 8.92 -3.02 -14.57
C VAL A 185 9.90 -4.16 -14.31
N ALA A 186 9.84 -4.76 -13.13
CA ALA A 186 10.58 -5.97 -12.79
C ALA A 186 9.62 -7.15 -12.69
N LEU A 187 9.82 -8.18 -13.53
CA LEU A 187 9.14 -9.46 -13.40
C LEU A 187 10.03 -10.42 -12.60
N VAL A 188 9.58 -10.76 -11.39
CA VAL A 188 10.31 -11.68 -10.51
C VAL A 188 9.71 -13.07 -10.65
N LEU A 189 10.50 -14.00 -11.20
CA LEU A 189 10.10 -15.38 -11.37
C LEU A 189 10.62 -16.24 -10.21
N ALA A 190 9.74 -17.07 -9.64
CA ALA A 190 10.14 -17.98 -8.57
C ALA A 190 11.02 -19.11 -9.12
N ASN A 191 12.04 -19.49 -8.34
CA ASN A 191 12.84 -20.68 -8.57
C ASN A 191 12.80 -21.58 -7.33
N TYR A 192 11.75 -22.38 -7.23
CA TYR A 192 11.53 -23.28 -6.10
C TYR A 192 11.09 -24.67 -6.58
N PRO A 193 11.76 -25.75 -6.13
CA PRO A 193 13.03 -25.78 -5.40
C PRO A 193 14.20 -25.25 -6.25
N LEU A 194 15.28 -24.82 -5.60
CA LEU A 194 16.50 -24.26 -6.22
C LEU A 194 17.18 -25.26 -7.17
N ARG A 195 16.68 -25.38 -8.38
CA ARG A 195 17.24 -26.25 -9.44
C ARG A 195 17.02 -25.58 -10.78
N ASN A 196 18.04 -25.51 -11.62
CA ASN A 196 17.97 -24.88 -12.95
C ASN A 196 16.88 -25.49 -13.84
N GLY A 197 16.60 -26.80 -13.70
CA GLY A 197 15.53 -27.48 -14.43
C GLY A 197 14.09 -27.15 -13.97
N ARG A 198 13.93 -26.26 -12.97
CA ARG A 198 12.62 -25.81 -12.47
C ARG A 198 12.53 -24.30 -12.36
N LEU A 199 13.35 -23.57 -13.12
CA LEU A 199 13.26 -22.13 -13.22
C LEU A 199 11.84 -21.72 -13.61
N ALA A 200 11.30 -20.71 -12.93
CA ALA A 200 9.95 -20.19 -13.16
C ALA A 200 8.83 -21.24 -12.96
N ASN A 201 9.05 -22.25 -12.10
CA ASN A 201 8.03 -23.27 -11.86
C ASN A 201 6.87 -22.72 -11.02
N GLY A 202 5.66 -22.77 -11.54
CA GLY A 202 4.42 -22.47 -10.85
C GLY A 202 3.45 -23.66 -10.98
N VAL A 203 2.94 -24.19 -9.85
CA VAL A 203 1.99 -25.31 -9.89
C VAL A 203 0.71 -24.91 -10.63
N GLY A 204 0.42 -25.61 -11.72
CA GLY A 204 -0.78 -25.35 -12.54
C GLY A 204 -0.69 -24.09 -13.43
N LEU A 205 0.48 -23.43 -13.51
CA LEU A 205 0.71 -22.25 -14.33
C LEU A 205 1.88 -22.49 -15.30
N ASP A 206 1.65 -22.23 -16.58
CA ASP A 206 2.74 -22.10 -17.56
C ASP A 206 3.38 -20.70 -17.37
N THR A 207 4.30 -20.60 -16.43
CA THR A 207 4.94 -19.33 -16.06
C THR A 207 5.79 -18.76 -17.20
N PRO A 208 6.59 -19.56 -17.96
CA PRO A 208 7.35 -19.04 -19.09
C PRO A 208 6.45 -18.44 -20.19
N ALA A 209 5.38 -19.12 -20.55
CA ALA A 209 4.42 -18.60 -21.55
C ALA A 209 3.70 -17.35 -21.03
N SER A 210 3.31 -17.34 -19.75
CA SER A 210 2.69 -16.17 -19.10
C SER A 210 3.64 -14.97 -19.10
N CYS A 211 4.91 -15.19 -18.75
CA CYS A 211 5.93 -14.14 -18.75
C CYS A 211 6.14 -13.56 -20.16
N LEU A 212 6.24 -14.40 -21.17
CA LEU A 212 6.39 -13.96 -22.56
C LEU A 212 5.16 -13.15 -23.04
N ASN A 213 3.96 -13.54 -22.64
CA ASN A 213 2.75 -12.79 -22.95
C ASN A 213 2.72 -11.43 -22.23
N ILE A 214 3.13 -11.36 -20.97
CA ILE A 214 3.27 -10.09 -20.24
C ILE A 214 4.26 -9.17 -20.96
N LEU A 215 5.41 -9.67 -21.40
CA LEU A 215 6.37 -8.86 -22.14
C LEU A 215 5.78 -8.33 -23.46
N ARG A 216 4.99 -9.12 -24.17
CA ARG A 216 4.29 -8.68 -25.39
C ARG A 216 3.29 -7.57 -25.08
N TRP A 217 2.46 -7.73 -24.06
CA TRP A 217 1.50 -6.71 -23.62
C TRP A 217 2.19 -5.42 -23.19
N LEU A 218 3.26 -5.50 -22.41
CA LEU A 218 4.04 -4.32 -22.02
C LEU A 218 4.56 -3.57 -23.25
N ARG A 219 5.09 -4.29 -24.25
CA ARG A 219 5.54 -3.66 -25.50
C ARG A 219 4.38 -3.02 -26.26
N ASP A 220 3.25 -3.72 -26.37
CA ASP A 220 2.07 -3.25 -27.10
C ASP A 220 1.43 -2.03 -26.41
N ASP A 221 1.58 -1.91 -25.06
CA ASP A 221 1.19 -0.77 -24.25
C ASP A 221 2.25 0.37 -24.24
N GLY A 222 3.32 0.26 -25.03
CA GLY A 222 4.32 1.31 -25.22
C GLY A 222 5.46 1.33 -24.22
N PHE A 223 5.64 0.28 -23.41
CA PHE A 223 6.80 0.20 -22.52
C PHE A 223 8.09 -0.03 -23.32
N ASN A 224 9.16 0.62 -22.89
CA ASN A 224 10.48 0.41 -23.49
C ASN A 224 11.12 -0.89 -22.95
N LEU A 225 11.15 -1.92 -23.77
CA LEU A 225 11.77 -3.21 -23.47
C LEU A 225 13.20 -3.33 -24.05
N GLY A 226 13.79 -2.23 -24.49
CA GLY A 226 15.09 -2.22 -25.17
C GLY A 226 15.01 -2.54 -26.65
N GLU A 227 16.17 -2.58 -27.33
CA GLU A 227 16.27 -2.74 -28.79
C GLU A 227 16.19 -4.21 -29.25
N GLN A 228 16.39 -5.15 -28.31
CA GLN A 228 16.38 -6.58 -28.68
C GLN A 228 14.96 -7.10 -28.93
N PRO A 229 14.76 -7.90 -29.97
CA PRO A 229 13.47 -8.50 -30.22
C PRO A 229 13.10 -9.46 -29.09
N LEU A 230 11.81 -9.49 -28.75
CA LEU A 230 11.32 -10.46 -27.78
C LEU A 230 11.53 -11.90 -28.26
N PRO A 231 11.78 -12.86 -27.35
CA PRO A 231 11.86 -14.27 -27.69
C PRO A 231 10.61 -14.73 -28.47
N LYS A 232 10.80 -15.63 -29.42
CA LYS A 232 9.70 -16.15 -30.23
C LYS A 232 8.80 -17.08 -29.45
N ASP A 233 9.38 -17.84 -28.53
CA ASP A 233 8.71 -18.85 -27.72
C ASP A 233 9.22 -18.84 -26.28
N PRO A 234 8.49 -19.50 -25.35
CA PRO A 234 8.86 -19.56 -23.94
C PRO A 234 10.22 -20.22 -23.65
N ASP A 235 10.61 -21.23 -24.45
CA ASP A 235 11.87 -21.96 -24.24
C ASP A 235 13.08 -21.05 -24.50
N LEU A 236 13.00 -20.23 -25.55
CA LEU A 236 14.04 -19.21 -25.84
C LEU A 236 14.11 -18.16 -24.74
N LEU A 237 12.98 -17.77 -24.15
CA LEU A 237 12.98 -16.86 -22.99
C LEU A 237 13.75 -17.46 -21.81
N ILE A 238 13.46 -18.72 -21.46
CA ILE A 238 14.15 -19.42 -20.37
C ILE A 238 15.65 -19.57 -20.67
N GLN A 239 16.02 -19.89 -21.89
CA GLN A 239 17.45 -19.96 -22.29
C GLN A 239 18.15 -18.61 -22.14
N GLN A 240 17.50 -17.51 -22.53
CA GLN A 240 18.07 -16.17 -22.35
C GLN A 240 18.26 -15.82 -20.87
N ILE A 241 17.30 -16.18 -20.00
CA ILE A 241 17.40 -15.96 -18.55
C ILE A 241 18.54 -16.79 -17.98
N LEU A 242 18.67 -18.07 -18.34
CA LEU A 242 19.75 -18.95 -17.87
C LEU A 242 21.15 -18.51 -18.33
N ASN A 243 21.24 -17.90 -19.52
CA ASN A 243 22.50 -17.37 -20.05
C ASN A 243 22.82 -15.95 -19.53
N GLY A 244 21.89 -15.34 -18.78
CA GLY A 244 22.08 -14.02 -18.21
C GLY A 244 22.83 -14.03 -16.89
N ARG A 245 22.82 -12.88 -16.21
CA ARG A 245 23.39 -12.80 -14.85
C ARG A 245 22.57 -13.65 -13.88
N THR A 246 23.27 -14.40 -13.06
CA THR A 246 22.67 -15.26 -12.02
C THR A 246 23.08 -14.80 -10.63
N ASN A 247 22.22 -15.04 -9.63
CA ASN A 247 22.55 -14.89 -8.21
C ASN A 247 23.01 -16.23 -7.59
N ASP A 248 23.24 -17.27 -8.40
CA ASP A 248 23.81 -18.52 -7.95
C ASP A 248 25.29 -18.32 -7.57
N PRO A 249 25.66 -18.54 -6.30
CA PRO A 249 27.05 -18.37 -5.84
C PRO A 249 28.04 -19.26 -6.56
N GLU A 250 27.63 -20.47 -7.01
CA GLU A 250 28.49 -21.41 -7.70
C GLU A 250 28.79 -21.02 -9.16
N SER A 251 27.95 -20.14 -9.73
CA SER A 251 28.08 -19.63 -11.10
C SER A 251 28.78 -18.28 -11.19
N GLN A 252 29.22 -17.71 -10.08
CA GLN A 252 29.89 -16.40 -10.00
C GLN A 252 31.43 -16.49 -9.97
N ILE A 253 32.00 -17.64 -10.24
CA ILE A 253 33.45 -17.88 -10.26
C ILE A 253 34.02 -17.65 -11.65
#